data_d9bec110d9f79509385e5c667fdb28d5
#
_entry.id   d9bec110d9f79509385e5c667fdb28d5
#
_cell.length_a   1.000
_cell.length_b   1.000
_cell.length_c   1.000
_cell.angle_alpha   90.00
_cell.angle_beta   90.00
_cell.angle_gamma   90.00
#
_symmetry.space_group_name_H-M   'P 1'
#
loop_
_entity.id
_entity.type
_entity.pdbx_description
1 polymer ?
#
loop_
_entity_poly.entity_id
_entity_poly.type
_entity_poly.pdbx_seq_one_letter_code
_entity_poly.pdbx_strand_id
1 'polypeptide(L)'
;MNRRAFLSWGTLGVGALTSAVAVSMAAVGRFLVPSVFYEPPQSFKIGNPADFPFGPPTFMADEKIFVFRDRDKGFAVASAVCTHLGCTVAHFSSDQKFHCPCHGSVFGADGSVLHGPAPRPLNWFEVTLARDGQLNIDKDKIVPSSYRLMV
;
A
#
# COMPACT_ATOMS: atom_id res chain seq x y z
N MET A 1 0.82 63.29 23.37
CA MET A 1 1.04 61.87 23.77
C MET A 1 2.12 61.87 24.84
N ASN A 2 1.85 61.44 26.09
CA ASN A 2 2.89 61.48 27.12
C ASN A 2 3.76 60.21 27.00
N ARG A 3 5.04 60.35 27.42
CA ARG A 3 6.05 59.29 27.27
C ARG A 3 5.62 57.92 27.84
N ARG A 4 4.83 57.92 28.94
CA ARG A 4 4.34 56.69 29.56
C ARG A 4 3.33 55.95 28.66
N ALA A 5 2.38 56.68 28.03
CA ALA A 5 1.45 56.11 27.11
C ALA A 5 2.12 55.55 25.86
N PHE A 6 3.13 56.23 25.33
CA PHE A 6 3.89 55.73 24.18
C PHE A 6 4.64 54.43 24.51
N LEU A 7 5.29 54.37 25.68
CA LEU A 7 5.99 53.13 26.09
C LEU A 7 5.02 51.98 26.36
N SER A 8 3.87 52.24 27.00
CA SER A 8 2.86 51.16 27.26
C SER A 8 2.23 50.62 25.96
N TRP A 9 1.91 51.48 25.01
CA TRP A 9 1.41 51.03 23.71
C TRP A 9 2.51 50.31 22.90
N GLY A 10 3.75 50.74 22.98
CA GLY A 10 4.89 50.09 22.35
C GLY A 10 5.13 48.68 22.90
N THR A 11 5.10 48.50 24.23
CA THR A 11 5.28 47.17 24.85
C THR A 11 4.13 46.22 24.54
N LEU A 12 2.88 46.73 24.51
CA LEU A 12 1.72 45.94 24.09
C LEU A 12 1.83 45.50 22.62
N GLY A 13 2.25 46.43 21.75
CA GLY A 13 2.44 46.11 20.32
C GLY A 13 3.53 45.06 20.09
N VAL A 14 4.68 45.18 20.76
CA VAL A 14 5.76 44.19 20.69
C VAL A 14 5.30 42.85 21.25
N GLY A 15 4.60 42.84 22.39
CA GLY A 15 4.06 41.60 22.97
C GLY A 15 3.05 40.91 22.06
N ALA A 16 2.16 41.65 21.42
CA ALA A 16 1.21 41.09 20.46
C ALA A 16 1.91 40.48 19.22
N LEU A 17 2.94 41.21 18.70
CA LEU A 17 3.69 40.73 17.54
C LEU A 17 4.48 39.45 17.86
N THR A 18 5.19 39.43 19.01
CA THR A 18 5.94 38.22 19.41
C THR A 18 5.03 37.01 19.64
N SER A 19 3.86 37.23 20.24
CA SER A 19 2.87 36.19 20.42
C SER A 19 2.34 35.66 19.07
N ALA A 20 2.03 36.55 18.13
CA ALA A 20 1.58 36.17 16.80
C ALA A 20 2.64 35.34 16.04
N VAL A 21 3.91 35.79 16.11
CA VAL A 21 5.04 35.06 15.51
C VAL A 21 5.19 33.66 16.15
N ALA A 22 5.14 33.56 17.47
CA ALA A 22 5.27 32.30 18.19
C ALA A 22 4.17 31.31 17.82
N VAL A 23 2.90 31.77 17.76
CA VAL A 23 1.77 30.96 17.34
C VAL A 23 1.91 30.50 15.89
N SER A 24 2.32 31.40 15.00
CA SER A 24 2.55 31.05 13.59
C SER A 24 3.66 30.02 13.42
N MET A 25 4.77 30.17 14.14
CA MET A 25 5.87 29.19 14.12
C MET A 25 5.45 27.85 14.70
N ALA A 26 4.65 27.82 15.75
CA ALA A 26 4.11 26.59 16.31
C ALA A 26 3.15 25.88 15.31
N ALA A 27 2.31 26.63 14.61
CA ALA A 27 1.43 26.11 13.58
C ALA A 27 2.21 25.52 12.39
N VAL A 28 3.23 26.23 11.91
CA VAL A 28 4.13 25.75 10.85
C VAL A 28 4.89 24.51 11.32
N GLY A 29 5.43 24.51 12.53
CA GLY A 29 6.11 23.34 13.11
C GLY A 29 5.21 22.13 13.20
N ARG A 30 3.94 22.30 13.62
CA ARG A 30 2.96 21.22 13.66
C ARG A 30 2.58 20.72 12.27
N PHE A 31 2.54 21.60 11.27
CA PHE A 31 2.28 21.19 9.87
C PHE A 31 3.45 20.41 9.26
N LEU A 32 4.70 20.78 9.62
CA LEU A 32 5.90 20.11 9.12
C LEU A 32 6.20 18.77 9.81
N VAL A 33 5.60 18.52 10.99
CA VAL A 33 5.70 17.20 11.64
C VAL A 33 4.70 16.25 10.99
N PRO A 34 5.15 15.17 10.32
CA PRO A 34 4.24 14.19 9.74
C PRO A 34 3.34 13.59 10.82
N SER A 35 2.03 13.66 10.64
CA SER A 35 1.05 13.04 11.55
C SER A 35 0.82 11.55 11.25
N VAL A 36 1.64 10.98 10.36
CA VAL A 36 1.58 9.54 10.01
C VAL A 36 2.34 8.75 11.06
N PHE A 37 1.66 8.42 12.14
CA PHE A 37 2.24 7.61 13.22
C PHE A 37 1.75 6.17 13.21
N TYR A 38 0.83 5.81 12.30
CA TYR A 38 0.26 4.47 12.28
C TYR A 38 -0.10 4.07 10.85
N GLU A 39 0.76 3.28 10.23
CA GLU A 39 0.33 2.48 9.09
C GLU A 39 -0.43 1.27 9.65
N PRO A 40 -1.68 1.02 9.19
CA PRO A 40 -2.40 -0.17 9.60
C PRO A 40 -1.57 -1.40 9.22
N PRO A 41 -1.56 -2.46 10.03
CA PRO A 41 -0.83 -3.67 9.70
C PRO A 41 -1.29 -4.18 8.33
N GLN A 42 -0.32 -4.35 7.43
CA GLN A 42 -0.57 -4.84 6.07
C GLN A 42 -0.83 -6.36 6.03
N SER A 43 -1.03 -6.95 7.21
CA SER A 43 -1.35 -8.36 7.38
C SER A 43 -2.83 -8.53 7.70
N PHE A 44 -3.54 -9.32 6.90
CA PHE A 44 -4.99 -9.55 6.99
C PHE A 44 -5.36 -10.97 6.58
N LYS A 45 -6.52 -11.41 7.04
CA LYS A 45 -7.07 -12.74 6.73
C LYS A 45 -8.03 -12.67 5.57
N ILE A 46 -7.97 -13.67 4.69
CA ILE A 46 -8.77 -13.72 3.46
C ILE A 46 -9.79 -14.87 3.43
N GLY A 47 -9.89 -15.66 4.49
CA GLY A 47 -10.82 -16.80 4.58
C GLY A 47 -10.10 -18.14 4.63
N ASN A 48 -10.88 -19.21 4.56
CA ASN A 48 -10.35 -20.58 4.64
C ASN A 48 -9.78 -21.04 3.28
N PRO A 49 -8.78 -21.93 3.29
CA PRO A 49 -8.27 -22.53 2.04
C PRO A 49 -9.34 -23.13 1.15
N ALA A 50 -10.42 -23.68 1.73
CA ALA A 50 -11.52 -24.30 0.99
C ALA A 50 -12.35 -23.28 0.18
N ASP A 51 -12.34 -22.01 0.55
CA ASP A 51 -13.13 -20.96 -0.11
C ASP A 51 -12.55 -20.56 -1.49
N PHE A 52 -11.31 -20.97 -1.77
CA PHE A 52 -10.64 -20.65 -3.03
C PHE A 52 -10.69 -21.84 -3.99
N PRO A 53 -11.25 -21.68 -5.20
CA PRO A 53 -11.30 -22.76 -6.20
C PRO A 53 -9.91 -23.05 -6.77
N PHE A 54 -9.73 -24.28 -7.28
CA PHE A 54 -8.57 -24.62 -8.09
C PHE A 54 -8.73 -24.07 -9.51
N GLY A 55 -7.64 -23.59 -10.10
CA GLY A 55 -7.61 -23.13 -11.48
C GLY A 55 -7.25 -21.66 -11.61
N PRO A 56 -8.06 -20.82 -12.29
CA PRO A 56 -7.73 -19.41 -12.45
C PRO A 56 -7.67 -18.69 -11.10
N PRO A 57 -6.78 -17.68 -10.97
CA PRO A 57 -6.62 -16.97 -9.70
C PRO A 57 -7.89 -16.23 -9.30
N THR A 58 -8.19 -16.26 -8.01
CA THR A 58 -9.27 -15.45 -7.43
C THR A 58 -8.79 -14.02 -7.25
N PHE A 59 -9.48 -13.07 -7.86
CA PHE A 59 -9.20 -11.65 -7.69
C PHE A 59 -9.96 -11.08 -6.48
N MET A 60 -9.23 -10.52 -5.54
CA MET A 60 -9.79 -9.80 -4.38
C MET A 60 -9.64 -8.30 -4.60
N ALA A 61 -10.75 -7.63 -4.95
CA ALA A 61 -10.75 -6.23 -5.38
C ALA A 61 -10.38 -5.26 -4.24
N ASP A 62 -10.89 -5.49 -3.04
CA ASP A 62 -10.67 -4.64 -1.86
C ASP A 62 -9.19 -4.60 -1.48
N GLU A 63 -8.54 -5.76 -1.56
CA GLU A 63 -7.13 -5.90 -1.22
C GLU A 63 -6.19 -5.76 -2.43
N LYS A 64 -6.73 -5.70 -3.64
CA LYS A 64 -5.99 -5.62 -4.90
C LYS A 64 -4.92 -6.72 -5.00
N ILE A 65 -5.33 -7.97 -4.79
CA ILE A 65 -4.48 -9.14 -4.89
C ILE A 65 -5.12 -10.22 -5.75
N PHE A 66 -4.29 -11.10 -6.29
CA PHE A 66 -4.68 -12.37 -6.89
C PHE A 66 -4.25 -13.51 -5.99
N VAL A 67 -5.18 -14.38 -5.62
CA VAL A 67 -4.92 -15.60 -4.86
C VAL A 67 -4.93 -16.78 -5.81
N PHE A 68 -3.81 -17.46 -5.93
CA PHE A 68 -3.63 -18.67 -6.73
C PHE A 68 -3.76 -19.87 -5.82
N ARG A 69 -4.52 -20.89 -6.27
CA ARG A 69 -4.58 -22.20 -5.65
C ARG A 69 -4.29 -23.27 -6.68
N ASP A 70 -3.16 -23.91 -6.54
CA ASP A 70 -2.73 -25.05 -7.37
C ASP A 70 -2.84 -26.35 -6.54
N ARG A 71 -3.22 -27.46 -7.20
CA ARG A 71 -3.39 -28.76 -6.51
C ARG A 71 -2.07 -29.31 -5.97
N ASP A 72 -1.00 -29.12 -6.75
CA ASP A 72 0.31 -29.71 -6.46
C ASP A 72 1.28 -28.69 -5.81
N LYS A 73 1.01 -27.41 -5.99
CA LYS A 73 1.91 -26.33 -5.57
C LYS A 73 1.41 -25.52 -4.37
N GLY A 74 0.13 -25.66 -3.99
CA GLY A 74 -0.45 -24.93 -2.87
C GLY A 74 -0.87 -23.49 -3.22
N PHE A 75 -0.72 -22.56 -2.27
CA PHE A 75 -1.18 -21.18 -2.39
C PHE A 75 -0.03 -20.22 -2.72
N ALA A 76 -0.33 -19.24 -3.56
CA ALA A 76 0.53 -18.07 -3.80
C ALA A 76 -0.33 -16.82 -3.95
N VAL A 77 0.23 -15.66 -3.61
CA VAL A 77 -0.49 -14.39 -3.67
C VAL A 77 0.34 -13.36 -4.41
N ALA A 78 -0.23 -12.80 -5.48
CA ALA A 78 0.39 -11.72 -6.24
C ALA A 78 -0.37 -10.41 -6.08
N SER A 79 0.34 -9.30 -6.15
CA SER A 79 -0.25 -7.97 -6.21
C SER A 79 -0.99 -7.77 -7.52
N ALA A 80 -2.19 -7.19 -7.46
CA ALA A 80 -2.91 -6.69 -8.62
C ALA A 80 -2.61 -5.21 -8.92
N VAL A 81 -1.59 -4.64 -8.30
CA VAL A 81 -1.21 -3.23 -8.46
C VAL A 81 -0.06 -3.11 -9.45
N CYS A 82 -0.31 -2.43 -10.56
CA CYS A 82 0.70 -2.16 -11.58
C CYS A 82 1.83 -1.29 -11.02
N THR A 83 3.07 -1.71 -11.22
CA THR A 83 4.26 -1.03 -10.71
C THR A 83 4.61 0.27 -11.44
N HIS A 84 3.87 0.63 -12.51
CA HIS A 84 4.02 1.92 -13.19
C HIS A 84 3.41 3.06 -12.35
N LEU A 85 2.07 3.12 -12.23
CA LEU A 85 1.33 4.19 -11.54
C LEU A 85 0.17 3.64 -10.69
N GLY A 86 0.24 2.41 -10.22
CA GLY A 86 -0.71 1.88 -9.26
C GLY A 86 -2.09 1.45 -9.80
N CYS A 87 -2.27 1.38 -11.14
CA CYS A 87 -3.51 0.86 -11.72
C CYS A 87 -3.71 -0.61 -11.39
N THR A 88 -4.96 -1.06 -11.28
CA THR A 88 -5.26 -2.48 -11.10
C THR A 88 -5.02 -3.23 -12.41
N VAL A 89 -4.22 -4.28 -12.37
CA VAL A 89 -3.99 -5.17 -13.51
C VAL A 89 -5.10 -6.23 -13.58
N ALA A 90 -5.37 -6.74 -14.77
CA ALA A 90 -6.27 -7.87 -15.00
C ALA A 90 -5.46 -9.11 -15.35
N HIS A 91 -5.86 -10.29 -14.83
CA HIS A 91 -5.30 -11.57 -15.20
C HIS A 91 -6.13 -12.21 -16.32
N PHE A 92 -5.46 -12.65 -17.38
CA PHE A 92 -6.09 -13.35 -18.49
C PHE A 92 -5.65 -14.81 -18.48
N SER A 93 -6.63 -15.72 -18.27
CA SER A 93 -6.36 -17.15 -18.20
C SER A 93 -5.96 -17.74 -19.56
N SER A 94 -6.31 -17.07 -20.67
CA SER A 94 -6.01 -17.52 -22.03
C SER A 94 -4.53 -17.52 -22.34
N ASP A 95 -3.77 -16.55 -21.81
CA ASP A 95 -2.33 -16.41 -22.04
C ASP A 95 -1.51 -16.43 -20.74
N GLN A 96 -2.19 -16.62 -19.60
CA GLN A 96 -1.60 -16.67 -18.25
C GLN A 96 -0.79 -15.41 -17.91
N LYS A 97 -1.23 -14.21 -18.39
CA LYS A 97 -0.54 -12.94 -18.20
C LYS A 97 -1.40 -11.96 -17.44
N PHE A 98 -0.71 -10.95 -16.90
CA PHE A 98 -1.37 -9.80 -16.30
C PHE A 98 -1.23 -8.60 -17.24
N HIS A 99 -2.34 -7.93 -17.50
CA HIS A 99 -2.39 -6.77 -18.38
C HIS A 99 -2.86 -5.55 -17.60
N CYS A 100 -2.11 -4.46 -17.71
CA CYS A 100 -2.51 -3.17 -17.15
C CYS A 100 -3.27 -2.36 -18.22
N PRO A 101 -4.56 -2.04 -18.01
CA PRO A 101 -5.36 -1.34 -19.02
C PRO A 101 -4.99 0.13 -19.18
N CYS A 102 -4.28 0.72 -18.22
CA CYS A 102 -4.00 2.16 -18.21
C CYS A 102 -2.95 2.57 -19.25
N HIS A 103 -1.80 1.86 -19.29
CA HIS A 103 -0.68 2.22 -20.17
C HIS A 103 -0.05 0.99 -20.85
N GLY A 104 -0.78 -0.11 -20.92
CA GLY A 104 -0.38 -1.28 -21.69
C GLY A 104 0.78 -2.09 -21.13
N SER A 105 1.13 -1.98 -19.85
CA SER A 105 2.11 -2.87 -19.25
C SER A 105 1.58 -4.30 -19.21
N VAL A 106 2.42 -5.25 -19.60
CA VAL A 106 2.12 -6.69 -19.60
C VAL A 106 3.14 -7.40 -18.72
N PHE A 107 2.65 -8.26 -17.84
CA PHE A 107 3.48 -9.06 -16.95
C PHE A 107 3.24 -10.55 -17.22
N GLY A 108 4.29 -11.34 -17.10
CA GLY A 108 4.24 -12.79 -17.22
C GLY A 108 3.50 -13.46 -16.06
N ALA A 109 3.32 -14.77 -16.15
CA ALA A 109 2.70 -15.58 -15.09
C ALA A 109 3.45 -15.50 -13.75
N ASP A 110 4.75 -15.24 -13.78
CA ASP A 110 5.61 -15.04 -12.60
C ASP A 110 5.63 -13.58 -12.11
N GLY A 111 4.88 -12.68 -12.78
CA GLY A 111 4.86 -11.25 -12.50
C GLY A 111 5.99 -10.46 -13.15
N SER A 112 6.90 -11.07 -13.91
CA SER A 112 7.98 -10.37 -14.63
C SER A 112 7.43 -9.41 -15.68
N VAL A 113 8.11 -8.27 -15.90
CA VAL A 113 7.70 -7.30 -16.93
C VAL A 113 8.05 -7.85 -18.31
N LEU A 114 7.05 -8.05 -19.16
CA LEU A 114 7.21 -8.47 -20.55
C LEU A 114 7.17 -7.29 -21.52
N HIS A 115 6.33 -6.29 -21.23
CA HIS A 115 6.12 -5.13 -22.09
C HIS A 115 5.55 -3.95 -21.29
N GLY A 116 5.81 -2.74 -21.81
CA GLY A 116 5.21 -1.49 -21.32
C GLY A 116 6.08 -0.72 -20.33
N PRO A 117 5.54 0.38 -19.75
CA PRO A 117 6.31 1.32 -18.95
C PRO A 117 6.53 0.89 -17.49
N ALA A 118 6.06 -0.28 -17.07
CA ALA A 118 6.25 -0.76 -15.70
C ALA A 118 7.74 -0.99 -15.41
N PRO A 119 8.33 -0.36 -14.35
CA PRO A 119 9.76 -0.40 -14.10
C PRO A 119 10.24 -1.68 -13.39
N ARG A 120 9.34 -2.47 -12.80
CA ARG A 120 9.68 -3.65 -11.99
C ARG A 120 8.56 -4.70 -12.03
N PRO A 121 8.86 -5.96 -11.69
CA PRO A 121 7.86 -7.03 -11.59
C PRO A 121 6.72 -6.71 -10.62
N LEU A 122 5.62 -7.45 -10.72
CA LEU A 122 4.57 -7.46 -9.68
C LEU A 122 5.14 -8.09 -8.41
N ASN A 123 4.75 -7.53 -7.25
CA ASN A 123 5.12 -8.08 -5.97
C ASN A 123 4.34 -9.37 -5.71
N TRP A 124 5.00 -10.34 -5.07
CA TRP A 124 4.38 -11.52 -4.48
C TRP A 124 4.46 -11.39 -2.97
N PHE A 125 3.41 -11.82 -2.28
CA PHE A 125 3.27 -11.63 -0.84
C PHE A 125 3.34 -12.95 -0.10
N GLU A 126 3.87 -12.89 1.14
CA GLU A 126 3.85 -14.05 2.02
C GLU A 126 2.40 -14.42 2.36
N VAL A 127 2.08 -15.70 2.17
CA VAL A 127 0.83 -16.30 2.63
C VAL A 127 1.14 -17.34 3.67
N THR A 128 0.42 -17.31 4.80
CA THR A 128 0.59 -18.25 5.92
C THR A 128 -0.76 -18.76 6.37
N LEU A 129 -0.78 -19.87 7.11
CA LEU A 129 -1.99 -20.39 7.74
C LEU A 129 -2.04 -19.86 9.18
N ALA A 130 -3.09 -19.13 9.51
CA ALA A 130 -3.31 -18.64 10.87
C ALA A 130 -3.80 -19.80 11.79
N ARG A 131 -3.74 -19.59 13.10
CA ARG A 131 -4.14 -20.61 14.10
C ARG A 131 -5.60 -21.05 14.00
N ASP A 132 -6.45 -20.21 13.45
CA ASP A 132 -7.88 -20.47 13.19
C ASP A 132 -8.16 -21.14 11.83
N GLY A 133 -7.11 -21.54 11.11
CA GLY A 133 -7.22 -22.20 9.82
C GLY A 133 -7.46 -21.27 8.62
N GLN A 134 -7.49 -19.95 8.81
CA GLN A 134 -7.62 -18.97 7.73
C GLN A 134 -6.27 -18.66 7.08
N LEU A 135 -6.29 -18.34 5.79
CA LEU A 135 -5.13 -17.80 5.09
C LEU A 135 -4.88 -16.37 5.55
N ASN A 136 -3.66 -16.08 5.97
CA ASN A 136 -3.21 -14.77 6.35
C ASN A 136 -2.16 -14.28 5.36
N ILE A 137 -2.38 -13.08 4.81
CA ILE A 137 -1.48 -12.43 3.84
C ILE A 137 -0.75 -11.30 4.53
N ASP A 138 0.53 -11.18 4.26
CA ASP A 138 1.38 -10.10 4.75
C ASP A 138 1.97 -9.33 3.55
N LYS A 139 1.44 -8.13 3.27
CA LYS A 139 1.89 -7.30 2.14
C LYS A 139 3.24 -6.63 2.39
N ASP A 140 3.69 -6.53 3.64
CA ASP A 140 5.01 -6.00 3.96
C ASP A 140 6.11 -7.02 3.67
N LYS A 141 5.74 -8.30 3.57
CA LYS A 141 6.68 -9.38 3.26
C LYS A 141 6.59 -9.77 1.79
N ILE A 142 7.50 -9.22 1.01
CA ILE A 142 7.65 -9.57 -0.40
C ILE A 142 8.48 -10.86 -0.49
N VAL A 143 7.95 -11.84 -1.22
CA VAL A 143 8.57 -13.14 -1.43
C VAL A 143 8.84 -13.38 -2.92
N PRO A 144 9.70 -14.33 -3.29
CA PRO A 144 9.87 -14.74 -4.68
C PRO A 144 8.57 -15.28 -5.29
N SER A 145 8.39 -15.13 -6.60
CA SER A 145 7.23 -15.67 -7.33
C SER A 145 7.12 -17.21 -7.27
N SER A 146 8.18 -17.89 -6.87
CA SER A 146 8.22 -19.33 -6.63
C SER A 146 7.73 -19.75 -5.24
N TYR A 147 7.54 -18.81 -4.32
CA TYR A 147 7.04 -19.10 -2.96
C TYR A 147 5.64 -19.70 -2.99
N ARG A 148 5.43 -20.74 -2.20
CA ARG A 148 4.13 -21.42 -2.07
C ARG A 148 3.89 -21.86 -0.63
N LEU A 149 2.68 -21.65 -0.16
CA LEU A 149 2.17 -22.26 1.07
C LEU A 149 1.51 -23.58 0.74
N MET A 150 2.04 -24.68 1.26
CA MET A 150 1.43 -26.00 1.16
C MET A 150 0.45 -26.21 2.32
N VAL A 151 -0.81 -26.51 2.04
CA VAL A 151 -1.88 -26.74 3.01
C VAL A 151 -2.65 -27.99 2.62
#